data_87b203c462dee88a4d6e6871e0bd05b2
#
_entry.id   87b203c462dee88a4d6e6871e0bd05b2
#
_cell.length_a   1.000
_cell.length_b   1.000
_cell.length_c   1.000
_cell.angle_alpha   90.00
_cell.angle_beta   90.00
_cell.angle_gamma   90.00
#
_symmetry.space_group_name_H-M   'P 1'
#
loop_
_entity.id
_entity.type
_entity.pdbx_description
1 polymer ?
#
loop_
_entity_poly.entity_id
_entity_poly.type
_entity_poly.pdbx_seq_one_letter_code
_entity_poly.pdbx_strand_id
1 'polypeptide(L)'
;MRRTSAITLAGVTALALTVSACGRNDAAGGAAATGKAVSSGAAKGTITVWAMGAEGQNLPTLAQEFEAANPGVKVQVTAIPWDAAHDKFTTAITANKTPDVAMVGTTWMGEFAGMDALDPTPGSIDKSVFFDGAQKTTEVGGTSYGVPWYVETRLVYYRTDLAKKAGITTPPTDWDGLKTMAKAMQDKAGAKYGIGLQAGGTGSWQSIMPFAWSAGADLTKDGGKAYNFDSPEVLKATKYYQSFFTDGISDKAAPATPTTEPDFASGKVPMFISGPWMMSAVEKAGGGNKFKDKYDVFQIPADKMSSSFVGGSNLAVFKNTKNRDSAWKFVQWLSDPKTQVKWYGMSTDLPSVKSAWQDPALTADKKLAVFGKQLETAQAPPSFPTWEQVVTSFDTEMEKVTKTGADPAAALKTVQKQADSIGTGN
;
A
#
# COMPACT_ATOMS: atom_id res chain seq x y z
N MET A 1 -94.68 -30.75 -21.64
CA MET A 1 -94.63 -30.77 -23.10
C MET A 1 -93.54 -29.83 -23.63
N ARG A 2 -92.73 -30.36 -24.53
CA ARG A 2 -91.71 -29.67 -25.42
C ARG A 2 -90.53 -28.94 -24.68
N ARG A 3 -89.47 -29.56 -24.76
CA ARG A 3 -88.13 -29.53 -25.32
C ARG A 3 -87.84 -28.28 -26.15
N THR A 4 -86.74 -27.61 -25.85
CA THR A 4 -85.76 -27.13 -26.83
C THR A 4 -84.38 -26.95 -26.14
N SER A 5 -83.40 -27.51 -26.84
CA SER A 5 -81.95 -27.56 -26.52
C SER A 5 -81.27 -26.23 -26.85
N ALA A 6 -80.32 -25.80 -26.07
CA ALA A 6 -79.34 -24.78 -26.50
C ALA A 6 -77.94 -25.26 -26.14
N ILE A 7 -77.13 -25.21 -27.15
CA ILE A 7 -75.73 -25.67 -27.22
C ILE A 7 -74.84 -24.75 -26.39
N THR A 8 -74.06 -25.31 -25.47
CA THR A 8 -73.07 -24.56 -24.71
C THR A 8 -71.68 -24.77 -25.32
N LEU A 9 -71.04 -23.69 -25.72
CA LEU A 9 -69.65 -23.63 -26.22
C LEU A 9 -68.72 -23.65 -25.02
N ALA A 10 -67.87 -24.68 -24.90
CA ALA A 10 -66.87 -24.81 -23.82
C ALA A 10 -65.61 -24.03 -24.17
N GLY A 11 -65.31 -22.99 -23.39
CA GLY A 11 -64.02 -22.29 -23.37
C GLY A 11 -63.04 -23.04 -22.49
N VAL A 12 -61.96 -23.57 -23.06
CA VAL A 12 -60.86 -24.18 -22.33
C VAL A 12 -59.90 -23.09 -21.83
N THR A 13 -59.94 -22.86 -20.53
CA THR A 13 -58.94 -21.99 -19.87
C THR A 13 -57.77 -22.89 -19.42
N ALA A 14 -56.63 -22.75 -20.08
CA ALA A 14 -55.39 -23.42 -19.69
C ALA A 14 -54.78 -22.72 -18.47
N LEU A 15 -54.81 -23.37 -17.32
CA LEU A 15 -54.14 -22.96 -16.10
C LEU A 15 -52.69 -23.42 -16.16
N ALA A 16 -51.76 -22.52 -16.41
CA ALA A 16 -50.31 -22.78 -16.32
C ALA A 16 -49.91 -22.86 -14.83
N LEU A 17 -49.66 -24.06 -14.37
CA LEU A 17 -49.01 -24.34 -13.08
C LEU A 17 -47.53 -24.06 -13.23
N THR A 18 -47.02 -22.95 -12.71
CA THR A 18 -45.58 -22.74 -12.51
C THR A 18 -45.14 -23.55 -11.28
N VAL A 19 -44.46 -24.64 -11.57
CA VAL A 19 -43.72 -25.42 -10.56
C VAL A 19 -42.50 -24.58 -10.17
N SER A 20 -42.49 -23.97 -8.99
CA SER A 20 -41.31 -23.41 -8.37
C SER A 20 -40.41 -24.55 -7.91
N ALA A 21 -39.44 -24.92 -8.74
CA ALA A 21 -38.34 -25.79 -8.35
C ALA A 21 -37.42 -25.01 -7.40
N CYS A 22 -37.44 -25.29 -6.12
CA CYS A 22 -36.38 -24.94 -5.18
C CYS A 22 -35.13 -25.72 -5.56
N GLY A 23 -34.36 -25.18 -6.50
CA GLY A 23 -32.98 -25.60 -6.74
C GLY A 23 -32.08 -24.92 -5.72
N ARG A 24 -31.51 -25.69 -4.83
CA ARG A 24 -30.37 -25.30 -4.02
C ARG A 24 -29.21 -25.01 -4.94
N ASN A 25 -28.93 -23.73 -5.19
CA ASN A 25 -27.66 -23.30 -5.77
C ASN A 25 -26.66 -23.11 -4.63
N ASP A 26 -25.91 -24.15 -4.31
CA ASP A 26 -24.64 -24.06 -3.60
C ASP A 26 -23.59 -23.60 -4.61
N ALA A 27 -23.51 -22.32 -4.87
CA ALA A 27 -22.36 -21.64 -5.48
C ALA A 27 -22.59 -20.12 -5.36
N ALA A 28 -22.67 -19.61 -4.15
CA ALA A 28 -22.56 -18.17 -3.93
C ALA A 28 -21.08 -17.80 -3.83
N GLY A 29 -20.39 -17.72 -4.96
CA GLY A 29 -19.33 -16.78 -5.13
C GLY A 29 -19.99 -15.41 -5.02
N GLY A 30 -19.91 -14.75 -3.86
CA GLY A 30 -20.49 -13.45 -3.65
C GLY A 30 -19.94 -12.48 -4.70
N ALA A 31 -20.80 -11.97 -5.56
CA ALA A 31 -20.42 -10.89 -6.45
C ALA A 31 -19.89 -9.73 -5.60
N ALA A 32 -18.66 -9.27 -5.87
CA ALA A 32 -18.06 -8.15 -5.18
C ALA A 32 -19.05 -6.98 -5.15
N ALA A 33 -19.33 -6.44 -3.97
CA ALA A 33 -20.27 -5.35 -3.84
C ALA A 33 -19.69 -4.10 -4.52
N THR A 34 -20.40 -3.57 -5.50
CA THR A 34 -20.05 -2.31 -6.16
C THR A 34 -20.84 -1.19 -5.50
N GLY A 35 -20.16 -0.11 -5.14
CA GLY A 35 -20.82 1.05 -4.54
C GLY A 35 -21.84 1.67 -5.47
N LYS A 36 -22.86 2.28 -4.88
CA LYS A 36 -23.92 3.02 -5.60
C LYS A 36 -23.30 4.09 -6.50
N ALA A 37 -23.81 4.25 -7.72
CA ALA A 37 -23.34 5.28 -8.64
C ALA A 37 -23.43 6.70 -8.02
N VAL A 38 -22.49 7.55 -8.42
CA VAL A 38 -22.48 8.98 -8.04
C VAL A 38 -23.43 9.75 -8.97
N SER A 39 -24.21 10.66 -8.43
CA SER A 39 -25.13 11.48 -9.22
C SER A 39 -24.41 12.44 -10.18
N SER A 40 -25.01 12.77 -11.33
CA SER A 40 -24.43 13.61 -12.40
C SER A 40 -24.49 15.09 -12.06
N GLY A 41 -24.73 15.68 -11.08
CA GLY A 41 -24.73 17.14 -10.80
C GLY A 41 -23.37 17.66 -10.32
N ALA A 42 -23.22 18.96 -10.20
CA ALA A 42 -22.05 19.56 -9.55
C ALA A 42 -21.95 19.18 -8.08
N ALA A 43 -20.74 19.16 -7.51
CA ALA A 43 -20.54 18.99 -6.09
C ALA A 43 -21.15 20.18 -5.32
N LYS A 44 -21.72 19.91 -4.14
CA LYS A 44 -22.36 20.93 -3.30
C LYS A 44 -22.27 20.57 -1.81
N GLY A 45 -22.49 21.57 -0.97
CA GLY A 45 -22.44 21.40 0.49
C GLY A 45 -21.03 21.50 1.05
N THR A 46 -20.87 21.15 2.31
CA THR A 46 -19.55 21.14 2.97
C THR A 46 -19.05 19.72 3.10
N ILE A 47 -17.87 19.46 2.54
CA ILE A 47 -17.16 18.18 2.65
C ILE A 47 -16.12 18.33 3.75
N THR A 48 -16.19 17.51 4.78
CA THR A 48 -15.16 17.42 5.81
C THR A 48 -14.15 16.33 5.44
N VAL A 49 -12.86 16.67 5.52
CA VAL A 49 -11.77 15.78 5.14
C VAL A 49 -10.77 15.67 6.29
N TRP A 50 -10.42 14.47 6.68
CA TRP A 50 -9.29 14.25 7.59
C TRP A 50 -8.11 13.67 6.80
N ALA A 51 -6.95 14.34 6.90
CA ALA A 51 -5.71 13.89 6.28
C ALA A 51 -4.54 14.02 7.25
N MET A 52 -3.56 13.13 7.16
CA MET A 52 -2.45 13.08 8.09
C MET A 52 -1.29 13.98 7.64
N GLY A 53 -0.46 14.36 8.61
CA GLY A 53 0.86 14.95 8.40
C GLY A 53 0.91 16.16 7.44
N ALA A 54 1.92 16.16 6.61
CA ALA A 54 2.15 17.22 5.62
C ALA A 54 1.03 17.25 4.55
N GLU A 55 0.44 16.11 4.23
CA GLU A 55 -0.68 15.98 3.29
C GLU A 55 -1.90 16.75 3.80
N GLY A 56 -2.21 16.61 5.09
CA GLY A 56 -3.27 17.40 5.74
C GLY A 56 -3.02 18.89 5.76
N GLN A 57 -1.75 19.32 5.77
CA GLN A 57 -1.36 20.74 5.72
C GLN A 57 -1.42 21.31 4.28
N ASN A 58 -1.07 20.50 3.27
CA ASN A 58 -1.02 20.94 1.87
C ASN A 58 -2.36 20.83 1.13
N LEU A 59 -3.19 19.84 1.48
CA LEU A 59 -4.46 19.57 0.81
C LEU A 59 -5.43 20.78 0.76
N PRO A 60 -5.52 21.65 1.79
CA PRO A 60 -6.37 22.84 1.72
C PRO A 60 -6.07 23.74 0.52
N THR A 61 -4.78 23.92 0.15
CA THR A 61 -4.38 24.72 -1.01
C THR A 61 -4.85 24.08 -2.32
N LEU A 62 -4.71 22.78 -2.47
CA LEU A 62 -5.19 22.06 -3.65
C LEU A 62 -6.73 22.05 -3.72
N ALA A 63 -7.42 21.88 -2.59
CA ALA A 63 -8.88 21.83 -2.51
C ALA A 63 -9.56 23.13 -2.98
N GLN A 64 -8.91 24.29 -2.88
CA GLN A 64 -9.42 25.56 -3.41
C GLN A 64 -9.70 25.50 -4.91
N GLU A 65 -8.96 24.71 -5.67
CA GLU A 65 -9.20 24.54 -7.11
C GLU A 65 -10.47 23.70 -7.37
N PHE A 66 -10.72 22.70 -6.55
CA PHE A 66 -11.98 21.97 -6.62
C PHE A 66 -13.17 22.86 -6.26
N GLU A 67 -13.06 23.69 -5.24
CA GLU A 67 -14.08 24.68 -4.86
C GLU A 67 -14.32 25.69 -5.99
N ALA A 68 -13.26 26.20 -6.64
CA ALA A 68 -13.38 27.12 -7.76
C ALA A 68 -14.13 26.52 -8.96
N ALA A 69 -13.90 25.22 -9.22
CA ALA A 69 -14.62 24.47 -10.26
C ALA A 69 -16.05 24.07 -9.83
N ASN A 70 -16.37 24.11 -8.55
CA ASN A 70 -17.65 23.74 -7.96
C ASN A 70 -18.14 24.79 -6.95
N PRO A 71 -18.68 25.95 -7.41
CA PRO A 71 -18.98 27.10 -6.53
C PRO A 71 -19.95 26.80 -5.38
N GLY A 72 -20.68 25.68 -5.46
CA GLY A 72 -21.62 25.24 -4.42
C GLY A 72 -21.01 24.38 -3.32
N VAL A 73 -19.69 24.09 -3.36
CA VAL A 73 -19.02 23.21 -2.41
C VAL A 73 -18.02 23.98 -1.55
N LYS A 74 -17.84 23.51 -0.31
CA LYS A 74 -16.72 23.86 0.57
C LYS A 74 -16.01 22.59 1.02
N VAL A 75 -14.68 22.62 1.07
CA VAL A 75 -13.85 21.51 1.56
C VAL A 75 -13.14 21.94 2.83
N GLN A 76 -13.45 21.30 3.93
CA GLN A 76 -12.85 21.56 5.24
C GLN A 76 -11.89 20.46 5.60
N VAL A 77 -10.60 20.73 5.48
CA VAL A 77 -9.53 19.77 5.79
C VAL A 77 -9.07 19.94 7.24
N THR A 78 -9.00 18.83 7.96
CA THR A 78 -8.37 18.76 9.29
C THR A 78 -7.09 17.94 9.17
N ALA A 79 -5.95 18.57 9.43
CA ALA A 79 -4.68 17.88 9.54
C ALA A 79 -4.57 17.12 10.88
N ILE A 80 -4.14 15.86 10.82
CA ILE A 80 -4.01 14.98 11.98
C ILE A 80 -2.56 14.49 12.05
N PRO A 81 -1.89 14.51 13.22
CA PRO A 81 -0.59 13.86 13.36
C PRO A 81 -0.68 12.35 13.08
N TRP A 82 0.31 11.80 12.37
CA TRP A 82 0.33 10.39 11.97
C TRP A 82 0.25 9.43 13.17
N ASP A 83 0.97 9.73 14.24
CA ASP A 83 1.05 8.93 15.46
C ASP A 83 -0.27 8.84 16.24
N ALA A 84 -1.17 9.82 16.06
CA ALA A 84 -2.48 9.87 16.70
C ALA A 84 -3.64 9.50 15.76
N ALA A 85 -3.36 9.32 14.48
CA ALA A 85 -4.43 9.24 13.46
C ALA A 85 -5.25 7.95 13.59
N HIS A 86 -4.61 6.80 13.73
CA HIS A 86 -5.30 5.51 13.81
C HIS A 86 -6.32 5.48 14.96
N ASP A 87 -5.91 5.85 16.17
CA ASP A 87 -6.77 5.89 17.35
C ASP A 87 -7.90 6.92 17.22
N LYS A 88 -7.61 8.05 16.57
CA LYS A 88 -8.63 9.07 16.31
C LYS A 88 -9.70 8.56 15.33
N PHE A 89 -9.30 7.85 14.28
CA PHE A 89 -10.25 7.24 13.34
C PHE A 89 -11.09 6.16 13.99
N THR A 90 -10.51 5.22 14.71
CA THR A 90 -11.23 4.13 15.37
C THR A 90 -12.21 4.66 16.41
N THR A 91 -11.82 5.69 17.17
CA THR A 91 -12.70 6.39 18.12
C THR A 91 -13.86 7.08 17.39
N ALA A 92 -13.59 7.78 16.28
CA ALA A 92 -14.63 8.48 15.52
C ALA A 92 -15.59 7.50 14.83
N ILE A 93 -15.11 6.38 14.33
CA ILE A 93 -15.94 5.30 13.75
C ILE A 93 -16.88 4.74 14.82
N THR A 94 -16.35 4.37 15.97
CA THR A 94 -17.14 3.84 17.09
C THR A 94 -18.18 4.83 17.57
N ALA A 95 -17.85 6.14 17.60
CA ALA A 95 -18.76 7.21 18.01
C ALA A 95 -19.71 7.67 16.90
N ASN A 96 -19.61 7.12 15.68
CA ASN A 96 -20.34 7.57 14.48
C ASN A 96 -20.15 9.07 14.18
N LYS A 97 -18.92 9.58 14.37
CA LYS A 97 -18.52 11.00 14.21
C LYS A 97 -17.34 11.16 13.25
N THR A 98 -17.37 10.40 12.16
CA THR A 98 -16.33 10.43 11.13
C THR A 98 -16.45 11.66 10.22
N PRO A 99 -15.37 12.07 9.52
CA PRO A 99 -15.48 13.02 8.42
C PRO A 99 -16.25 12.42 7.23
N ASP A 100 -16.48 13.21 6.18
CA ASP A 100 -17.05 12.69 4.93
C ASP A 100 -16.01 11.87 4.14
N VAL A 101 -14.76 12.39 4.08
CA VAL A 101 -13.62 11.76 3.39
C VAL A 101 -12.45 11.62 4.36
N ALA A 102 -11.73 10.53 4.24
CA ALA A 102 -10.48 10.34 4.94
C ALA A 102 -9.34 9.92 4.01
N MET A 103 -8.16 10.45 4.29
CA MET A 103 -6.91 9.80 3.94
C MET A 103 -6.71 8.64 4.90
N VAL A 104 -6.58 7.42 4.39
CA VAL A 104 -6.45 6.20 5.18
C VAL A 104 -5.16 5.50 4.79
N GLY A 105 -4.34 5.13 5.77
CA GLY A 105 -3.16 4.32 5.53
C GLY A 105 -3.55 3.00 4.84
N THR A 106 -2.75 2.55 3.89
CA THR A 106 -3.08 1.37 3.07
C THR A 106 -3.35 0.13 3.91
N THR A 107 -2.68 -0.03 5.05
CA THR A 107 -2.81 -1.17 5.96
C THR A 107 -4.01 -1.10 6.91
N TRP A 108 -4.67 0.07 7.04
CA TRP A 108 -5.84 0.26 7.91
C TRP A 108 -7.17 -0.03 7.21
N MET A 109 -7.16 -0.18 5.88
CA MET A 109 -8.37 -0.36 5.08
C MET A 109 -9.16 -1.60 5.51
N GLY A 110 -8.46 -2.71 5.82
CA GLY A 110 -9.08 -3.94 6.29
C GLY A 110 -9.88 -3.75 7.58
N GLU A 111 -9.26 -3.08 8.56
CA GLU A 111 -9.90 -2.80 9.86
C GLU A 111 -11.12 -1.90 9.71
N PHE A 112 -10.99 -0.77 9.02
CA PHE A 112 -12.10 0.20 8.90
C PHE A 112 -13.26 -0.34 8.05
N ALA A 113 -12.97 -1.15 7.03
CA ALA A 113 -14.00 -1.87 6.29
C ALA A 113 -14.66 -2.96 7.15
N GLY A 114 -13.88 -3.69 7.96
CA GLY A 114 -14.38 -4.68 8.92
C GLY A 114 -15.29 -4.07 9.99
N MET A 115 -15.05 -2.81 10.38
CA MET A 115 -15.93 -2.03 11.26
C MET A 115 -17.22 -1.52 10.55
N ASP A 116 -17.44 -1.91 9.30
CA ASP A 116 -18.56 -1.47 8.45
C ASP A 116 -18.68 0.07 8.28
N ALA A 117 -17.54 0.79 8.38
CA ALA A 117 -17.51 2.25 8.41
C ALA A 117 -17.45 2.89 7.03
N LEU A 118 -16.92 2.17 6.02
CA LEU A 118 -16.59 2.73 4.71
C LEU A 118 -17.68 2.50 3.67
N ASP A 119 -17.90 3.48 2.81
CA ASP A 119 -18.79 3.37 1.67
C ASP A 119 -18.07 2.64 0.51
N PRO A 120 -18.67 1.60 -0.09
CA PRO A 120 -18.04 0.92 -1.22
C PRO A 120 -17.78 1.85 -2.40
N THR A 121 -16.63 1.68 -3.05
CA THR A 121 -16.21 2.50 -4.20
C THR A 121 -17.25 2.43 -5.31
N PRO A 122 -17.74 3.59 -5.82
CA PRO A 122 -18.69 3.63 -6.92
C PRO A 122 -18.17 2.93 -8.18
N GLY A 123 -19.03 2.18 -8.87
CA GLY A 123 -18.66 1.50 -10.11
C GLY A 123 -18.31 2.44 -11.27
N SER A 124 -18.58 3.73 -11.15
CA SER A 124 -18.15 4.76 -12.11
C SER A 124 -16.68 5.14 -12.01
N ILE A 125 -15.97 4.73 -10.95
CA ILE A 125 -14.54 4.95 -10.81
C ILE A 125 -13.79 3.80 -11.47
N ASP A 126 -13.03 4.12 -12.52
CA ASP A 126 -12.19 3.14 -13.22
C ASP A 126 -10.97 2.79 -12.34
N LYS A 127 -10.97 1.58 -11.80
CA LYS A 127 -9.90 1.10 -10.93
C LYS A 127 -8.65 0.64 -11.70
N SER A 128 -8.76 0.39 -13.00
CA SER A 128 -7.66 -0.09 -13.84
C SER A 128 -6.59 0.98 -14.11
N VAL A 129 -6.91 2.26 -13.84
CA VAL A 129 -5.98 3.37 -14.01
C VAL A 129 -4.87 3.40 -12.94
N PHE A 130 -5.10 2.75 -11.79
CA PHE A 130 -4.15 2.70 -10.69
C PHE A 130 -3.15 1.54 -10.85
N PHE A 131 -2.01 1.63 -10.18
CA PHE A 131 -1.12 0.48 -10.03
C PHE A 131 -1.84 -0.67 -9.32
N ASP A 132 -1.66 -1.89 -9.82
CA ASP A 132 -2.42 -3.05 -9.35
C ASP A 132 -2.20 -3.34 -7.85
N GLY A 133 -0.95 -3.22 -7.38
CA GLY A 133 -0.63 -3.34 -5.96
C GLY A 133 -1.33 -2.29 -5.11
N ALA A 134 -1.36 -1.03 -5.57
CA ALA A 134 -2.06 0.05 -4.87
C ALA A 134 -3.59 -0.19 -4.84
N GLN A 135 -4.17 -0.60 -5.98
CA GLN A 135 -5.60 -0.90 -6.04
C GLN A 135 -5.99 -2.03 -5.06
N LYS A 136 -5.16 -3.06 -4.93
CA LYS A 136 -5.38 -4.16 -3.98
C LYS A 136 -5.47 -3.69 -2.52
N THR A 137 -4.78 -2.60 -2.15
CA THR A 137 -4.86 -2.05 -0.78
C THR A 137 -6.24 -1.51 -0.43
N THR A 138 -7.09 -1.23 -1.42
CA THR A 138 -8.47 -0.75 -1.21
C THR A 138 -9.49 -1.88 -1.10
N GLU A 139 -9.09 -3.11 -1.39
CA GLU A 139 -9.99 -4.26 -1.52
C GLU A 139 -10.02 -5.08 -0.24
N VAL A 140 -11.20 -5.25 0.32
CA VAL A 140 -11.48 -6.06 1.51
C VAL A 140 -12.64 -7.01 1.19
N GLY A 141 -12.43 -8.30 1.33
CA GLY A 141 -13.46 -9.31 1.01
C GLY A 141 -13.98 -9.23 -0.44
N GLY A 142 -13.12 -8.83 -1.40
CA GLY A 142 -13.50 -8.64 -2.81
C GLY A 142 -14.25 -7.33 -3.12
N THR A 143 -14.50 -6.49 -2.13
CA THR A 143 -15.12 -5.17 -2.30
C THR A 143 -14.08 -4.07 -2.14
N SER A 144 -14.06 -3.08 -3.05
CA SER A 144 -13.21 -1.90 -2.92
C SER A 144 -13.92 -0.83 -2.08
N TYR A 145 -13.19 -0.24 -1.11
CA TYR A 145 -13.70 0.77 -0.17
C TYR A 145 -13.00 2.11 -0.27
N GLY A 146 -12.25 2.35 -1.32
CA GLY A 146 -11.54 3.60 -1.54
C GLY A 146 -10.87 3.63 -2.89
N VAL A 147 -10.05 4.65 -3.12
CA VAL A 147 -9.16 4.75 -4.27
C VAL A 147 -7.76 5.11 -3.80
N PRO A 148 -6.70 4.57 -4.42
CA PRO A 148 -5.34 4.98 -4.09
C PRO A 148 -5.15 6.47 -4.37
N TRP A 149 -4.66 7.23 -3.39
CA TRP A 149 -4.40 8.65 -3.56
C TRP A 149 -2.98 8.91 -4.01
N TYR A 150 -2.01 8.43 -3.22
CA TYR A 150 -0.62 8.41 -3.60
C TYR A 150 -0.01 7.06 -3.24
N VAL A 151 1.11 6.74 -3.88
CA VAL A 151 1.81 5.49 -3.66
C VAL A 151 3.23 5.75 -3.20
N GLU A 152 3.78 4.78 -2.50
CA GLU A 152 5.21 4.67 -2.25
C GLU A 152 5.67 3.25 -2.52
N THR A 153 6.95 3.10 -2.84
CA THR A 153 7.62 1.80 -2.89
C THR A 153 9.07 1.95 -2.45
N ARG A 154 9.74 0.84 -2.22
CA ARG A 154 11.11 0.83 -1.75
C ARG A 154 12.06 0.48 -2.89
N LEU A 155 13.19 1.19 -2.93
CA LEU A 155 14.32 0.92 -3.80
C LEU A 155 15.60 0.79 -2.99
N VAL A 156 16.63 0.20 -3.59
CA VAL A 156 17.97 0.24 -3.03
C VAL A 156 18.65 1.54 -3.47
N TYR A 157 19.00 2.37 -2.50
CA TYR A 157 19.86 3.54 -2.67
C TYR A 157 21.31 3.12 -2.56
N TYR A 158 22.20 3.65 -3.41
CA TYR A 158 23.62 3.35 -3.31
C TYR A 158 24.51 4.53 -3.72
N ARG A 159 25.65 4.65 -3.09
CA ARG A 159 26.69 5.63 -3.43
C ARG A 159 27.46 5.19 -4.67
N THR A 160 27.26 5.91 -5.77
CA THR A 160 27.89 5.60 -7.07
C THR A 160 29.40 5.75 -7.05
N ASP A 161 29.89 6.76 -6.33
CA ASP A 161 31.32 7.01 -6.16
C ASP A 161 32.01 5.89 -5.36
N LEU A 162 31.39 5.36 -4.33
CA LEU A 162 31.90 4.25 -3.52
C LEU A 162 31.76 2.90 -4.24
N ALA A 163 30.69 2.70 -5.00
CA ALA A 163 30.52 1.53 -5.86
C ALA A 163 31.66 1.46 -6.90
N LYS A 164 31.94 2.58 -7.57
CA LYS A 164 33.08 2.68 -8.52
C LYS A 164 34.41 2.38 -7.84
N LYS A 165 34.65 2.91 -6.62
CA LYS A 165 35.86 2.60 -5.84
C LYS A 165 35.97 1.11 -5.49
N ALA A 166 34.80 0.44 -5.26
CA ALA A 166 34.76 -1.00 -5.03
C ALA A 166 34.85 -1.86 -6.27
N GLY A 167 34.96 -1.24 -7.46
CA GLY A 167 35.06 -1.94 -8.76
C GLY A 167 33.71 -2.36 -9.34
N ILE A 168 32.60 -1.75 -8.86
CA ILE A 168 31.24 -2.05 -9.30
C ILE A 168 30.84 -1.01 -10.34
N THR A 169 30.48 -1.46 -11.53
CA THR A 169 30.09 -0.63 -12.67
C THR A 169 28.58 -0.65 -12.95
N THR A 170 27.91 -1.69 -12.52
CA THR A 170 26.49 -1.91 -12.77
C THR A 170 25.81 -2.39 -11.48
N PRO A 171 24.63 -1.86 -11.12
CA PRO A 171 23.83 -2.40 -10.01
C PRO A 171 23.46 -3.87 -10.25
N PRO A 172 23.40 -4.68 -9.19
CA PRO A 172 22.99 -6.07 -9.27
C PRO A 172 21.49 -6.21 -9.55
N THR A 173 21.13 -7.32 -10.19
CA THR A 173 19.73 -7.65 -10.50
C THR A 173 19.20 -8.82 -9.66
N ASP A 174 20.07 -9.48 -8.89
CA ASP A 174 19.73 -10.64 -8.05
C ASP A 174 20.27 -10.49 -6.62
N TRP A 175 19.80 -11.38 -5.74
CA TRP A 175 20.13 -11.35 -4.31
C TRP A 175 21.62 -11.55 -4.02
N ASP A 176 22.26 -12.48 -4.72
CA ASP A 176 23.69 -12.76 -4.53
C ASP A 176 24.55 -11.56 -4.94
N GLY A 177 24.17 -10.91 -6.03
CA GLY A 177 24.76 -9.67 -6.48
C GLY A 177 24.60 -8.52 -5.47
N LEU A 178 23.42 -8.36 -4.86
CA LEU A 178 23.19 -7.35 -3.82
C LEU A 178 24.14 -7.55 -2.64
N LYS A 179 24.23 -8.78 -2.13
CA LYS A 179 25.10 -9.11 -1.01
C LYS A 179 26.58 -8.93 -1.35
N THR A 180 26.97 -9.36 -2.56
CA THR A 180 28.32 -9.18 -3.10
C THR A 180 28.69 -7.71 -3.23
N MET A 181 27.80 -6.87 -3.75
CA MET A 181 27.99 -5.43 -3.85
C MET A 181 28.15 -4.78 -2.48
N ALA A 182 27.27 -5.10 -1.53
CA ALA A 182 27.34 -4.57 -0.17
C ALA A 182 28.68 -4.93 0.49
N LYS A 183 29.09 -6.18 0.41
CA LYS A 183 30.38 -6.65 0.95
C LYS A 183 31.57 -5.97 0.27
N ALA A 184 31.55 -5.82 -1.05
CA ALA A 184 32.63 -5.15 -1.79
C ALA A 184 32.76 -3.67 -1.41
N MET A 185 31.62 -2.96 -1.19
CA MET A 185 31.67 -1.57 -0.74
C MET A 185 32.22 -1.44 0.69
N GLN A 186 31.94 -2.41 1.56
CA GLN A 186 32.54 -2.48 2.89
C GLN A 186 34.05 -2.72 2.80
N ASP A 187 34.48 -3.73 2.08
CA ASP A 187 35.88 -4.19 2.06
C ASP A 187 36.81 -3.28 1.27
N LYS A 188 36.34 -2.71 0.13
CA LYS A 188 37.19 -2.01 -0.83
C LYS A 188 36.93 -0.49 -0.86
N ALA A 189 35.76 -0.02 -0.48
CA ALA A 189 35.47 1.40 -0.47
C ALA A 189 35.70 2.08 0.91
N GLY A 190 35.88 1.30 1.96
CA GLY A 190 36.15 1.78 3.32
C GLY A 190 34.88 2.11 4.10
N ALA A 191 33.74 1.57 3.72
CA ALA A 191 32.51 1.69 4.46
C ALA A 191 32.58 0.87 5.78
N LYS A 192 31.93 1.37 6.82
CA LYS A 192 31.83 0.62 8.10
C LYS A 192 30.93 -0.60 7.95
N TYR A 193 29.80 -0.42 7.27
CA TYR A 193 28.86 -1.46 6.89
C TYR A 193 28.53 -1.34 5.39
N GLY A 194 28.28 -2.46 4.72
CA GLY A 194 28.00 -2.46 3.30
C GLY A 194 26.61 -1.96 2.94
N ILE A 195 25.63 -2.23 3.81
CA ILE A 195 24.24 -1.80 3.65
C ILE A 195 23.60 -1.57 5.03
N GLY A 196 22.78 -0.55 5.12
CA GLY A 196 21.90 -0.29 6.28
C GLY A 196 20.55 -0.98 6.07
N LEU A 197 20.32 -2.08 6.78
CA LEU A 197 19.05 -2.76 6.86
C LEU A 197 18.44 -2.54 8.25
N GLN A 198 17.10 -2.52 8.31
CA GLN A 198 16.39 -2.38 9.58
C GLN A 198 16.55 -3.66 10.41
N ALA A 199 17.15 -3.54 11.59
CA ALA A 199 17.45 -4.67 12.46
C ALA A 199 16.27 -5.07 13.38
N GLY A 200 15.05 -4.72 13.04
CA GLY A 200 13.84 -4.95 13.84
C GLY A 200 13.13 -3.65 14.23
N GLY A 201 12.20 -3.73 15.18
CA GLY A 201 11.33 -2.62 15.56
C GLY A 201 10.13 -2.47 14.64
N THR A 202 9.21 -1.59 15.02
CA THR A 202 7.94 -1.35 14.33
C THR A 202 8.14 -1.10 12.84
N GLY A 203 7.42 -1.83 12.01
CA GLY A 203 7.45 -1.70 10.54
C GLY A 203 8.64 -2.40 9.87
N SER A 204 9.44 -3.20 10.58
CA SER A 204 10.54 -3.97 9.99
C SER A 204 10.08 -4.96 8.93
N TRP A 205 8.82 -5.41 9.01
CA TRP A 205 8.19 -6.23 7.99
C TRP A 205 8.24 -5.59 6.59
N GLN A 206 8.13 -4.26 6.47
CA GLN A 206 8.19 -3.53 5.21
C GLN A 206 9.56 -3.66 4.52
N SER A 207 10.61 -3.93 5.27
CA SER A 207 11.97 -4.13 4.75
C SER A 207 12.26 -5.59 4.38
N ILE A 208 11.57 -6.55 5.01
CA ILE A 208 11.79 -7.99 4.82
C ILE A 208 10.86 -8.57 3.75
N MET A 209 9.57 -8.17 3.75
CA MET A 209 8.58 -8.69 2.80
C MET A 209 8.91 -8.45 1.32
N PRO A 210 9.57 -7.37 0.89
CA PRO A 210 10.07 -7.28 -0.48
C PRO A 210 10.87 -8.49 -0.94
N PHE A 211 11.72 -9.03 -0.07
CA PHE A 211 12.47 -10.26 -0.36
C PHE A 211 11.57 -11.50 -0.36
N ALA A 212 10.59 -11.58 0.54
CA ALA A 212 9.64 -12.70 0.55
C ALA A 212 8.81 -12.73 -0.75
N TRP A 213 8.25 -11.60 -1.17
CA TRP A 213 7.54 -11.50 -2.44
C TRP A 213 8.45 -11.75 -3.64
N SER A 214 9.70 -11.28 -3.59
CA SER A 214 10.71 -11.58 -4.61
C SER A 214 10.96 -13.09 -4.75
N ALA A 215 10.91 -13.82 -3.65
CA ALA A 215 10.99 -15.29 -3.65
C ALA A 215 9.67 -15.98 -4.07
N GLY A 216 8.61 -15.20 -4.31
CA GLY A 216 7.29 -15.69 -4.71
C GLY A 216 6.38 -16.08 -3.55
N ALA A 217 6.59 -15.49 -2.36
CA ALA A 217 5.71 -15.72 -1.22
C ALA A 217 4.30 -15.19 -1.49
N ASP A 218 3.30 -15.99 -1.12
CA ASP A 218 1.94 -15.51 -0.83
C ASP A 218 1.80 -15.50 0.70
N LEU A 219 1.49 -14.33 1.26
CA LEU A 219 1.30 -14.15 2.70
C LEU A 219 -0.05 -14.67 3.20
N THR A 220 -0.83 -15.24 2.28
CA THR A 220 -2.12 -15.87 2.57
C THR A 220 -2.14 -17.31 2.11
N LYS A 221 -2.99 -18.13 2.73
CA LYS A 221 -3.30 -19.50 2.34
C LYS A 221 -4.80 -19.76 2.39
N ASP A 222 -5.23 -20.95 1.98
CA ASP A 222 -6.63 -21.40 2.01
C ASP A 222 -7.58 -20.44 1.26
N GLY A 223 -7.11 -19.95 0.09
CA GLY A 223 -7.89 -19.02 -0.73
C GLY A 223 -8.06 -17.65 -0.10
N GLY A 224 -7.05 -17.16 0.63
CA GLY A 224 -7.05 -15.87 1.28
C GLY A 224 -7.77 -15.84 2.64
N LYS A 225 -7.96 -16.99 3.29
CA LYS A 225 -8.68 -17.10 4.57
C LYS A 225 -7.78 -17.22 5.79
N ALA A 226 -6.50 -17.39 5.59
CA ALA A 226 -5.52 -17.56 6.67
C ALA A 226 -4.19 -16.90 6.28
N TYR A 227 -3.40 -16.54 7.28
CA TYR A 227 -2.03 -16.06 7.10
C TYR A 227 -1.08 -17.21 6.74
N ASN A 228 0.05 -16.90 6.08
CA ASN A 228 1.04 -17.86 5.60
C ASN A 228 2.48 -17.35 5.83
N PHE A 229 2.82 -17.05 7.08
CA PHE A 229 4.14 -16.51 7.43
C PHE A 229 5.25 -17.55 7.50
N ASP A 230 4.93 -18.84 7.69
CA ASP A 230 5.92 -19.90 7.81
C ASP A 230 6.17 -20.66 6.49
N SER A 231 5.80 -20.07 5.37
CA SER A 231 6.05 -20.64 4.03
C SER A 231 7.55 -20.75 3.73
N PRO A 232 7.94 -21.67 2.83
CA PRO A 232 9.34 -21.81 2.41
C PRO A 232 9.94 -20.52 1.83
N GLU A 233 9.14 -19.73 1.13
CA GLU A 233 9.54 -18.46 0.51
C GLU A 233 9.82 -17.40 1.56
N VAL A 234 8.95 -17.25 2.58
CA VAL A 234 9.17 -16.32 3.70
C VAL A 234 10.39 -16.75 4.49
N LEU A 235 10.56 -18.04 4.74
CA LEU A 235 11.75 -18.58 5.43
C LEU A 235 13.03 -18.31 4.64
N LYS A 236 13.01 -18.49 3.33
CA LYS A 236 14.16 -18.19 2.45
C LYS A 236 14.56 -16.73 2.55
N ALA A 237 13.58 -15.82 2.43
CA ALA A 237 13.80 -14.38 2.54
C ALA A 237 14.34 -13.97 3.92
N THR A 238 13.78 -14.53 4.99
CA THR A 238 14.20 -14.23 6.36
C THR A 238 15.65 -14.69 6.60
N LYS A 239 16.04 -15.85 6.13
CA LYS A 239 17.42 -16.35 6.18
C LYS A 239 18.38 -15.46 5.39
N TYR A 240 17.98 -15.05 4.18
CA TYR A 240 18.77 -14.13 3.37
C TYR A 240 18.96 -12.80 4.07
N TYR A 241 17.88 -12.20 4.60
CA TYR A 241 17.92 -10.95 5.34
C TYR A 241 18.80 -11.04 6.59
N GLN A 242 18.64 -12.11 7.39
CA GLN A 242 19.48 -12.38 8.56
C GLN A 242 20.98 -12.44 8.20
N SER A 243 21.32 -13.00 7.04
CA SER A 243 22.69 -13.20 6.64
C SER A 243 23.52 -11.91 6.50
N PHE A 244 22.89 -10.76 6.28
CA PHE A 244 23.59 -9.47 6.28
C PHE A 244 24.09 -9.07 7.67
N PHE A 245 23.35 -9.46 8.71
CA PHE A 245 23.70 -9.17 10.10
C PHE A 245 24.69 -10.19 10.66
N THR A 246 24.51 -11.46 10.34
CA THR A 246 25.43 -12.53 10.80
C THR A 246 26.81 -12.41 10.18
N ASP A 247 26.87 -11.94 8.92
CA ASP A 247 28.14 -11.74 8.21
C ASP A 247 28.75 -10.35 8.47
N GLY A 248 28.13 -9.54 9.34
CA GLY A 248 28.63 -8.21 9.68
C GLY A 248 28.58 -7.18 8.54
N ILE A 249 27.74 -7.43 7.53
CA ILE A 249 27.54 -6.51 6.39
C ILE A 249 26.59 -5.39 6.76
N SER A 250 25.63 -5.63 7.68
CA SER A 250 24.71 -4.66 8.24
C SER A 250 24.85 -4.61 9.76
N ASP A 251 24.54 -3.44 10.35
CA ASP A 251 24.69 -3.21 11.79
C ASP A 251 23.52 -3.80 12.57
N LYS A 252 23.73 -4.89 13.31
CA LYS A 252 22.73 -5.48 14.20
C LYS A 252 22.40 -4.63 15.43
N ALA A 253 23.25 -3.67 15.77
CA ALA A 253 23.05 -2.72 16.85
C ALA A 253 22.42 -1.41 16.37
N ALA A 254 22.05 -1.31 15.09
CA ALA A 254 21.39 -0.11 14.55
C ALA A 254 20.14 0.21 15.37
N PRO A 255 19.92 1.49 15.73
CA PRO A 255 18.70 1.90 16.39
C PRO A 255 17.48 1.64 15.49
N ALA A 256 16.30 1.48 16.08
CA ALA A 256 15.05 1.31 15.34
C ALA A 256 14.74 2.49 14.41
N THR A 257 15.20 3.70 14.79
CA THR A 257 15.21 4.90 13.93
C THR A 257 16.64 5.12 13.41
N PRO A 258 16.99 4.67 12.21
CA PRO A 258 18.35 4.77 11.69
C PRO A 258 18.77 6.23 11.46
N THR A 259 20.02 6.56 11.73
CA THR A 259 20.69 7.79 11.26
C THR A 259 21.08 7.60 9.78
N THR A 260 20.09 7.28 8.94
CA THR A 260 20.35 6.81 7.58
C THR A 260 21.00 7.88 6.72
N GLU A 261 20.50 9.12 6.77
CA GLU A 261 20.94 10.19 5.88
C GLU A 261 22.38 10.64 6.15
N PRO A 262 22.79 10.92 7.40
CA PRO A 262 24.19 11.27 7.71
C PRO A 262 25.17 10.13 7.43
N ASP A 263 24.80 8.89 7.77
CA ASP A 263 25.65 7.72 7.55
C ASP A 263 25.83 7.41 6.06
N PHE A 264 24.78 7.63 5.25
CA PHE A 264 24.84 7.52 3.79
C PHE A 264 25.64 8.66 3.16
N ALA A 265 25.39 9.90 3.59
CA ALA A 265 26.10 11.08 3.06
C ALA A 265 27.60 11.01 3.34
N SER A 266 28.01 10.55 4.52
CA SER A 266 29.42 10.35 4.87
C SER A 266 30.07 9.13 4.19
N GLY A 267 29.27 8.20 3.66
CA GLY A 267 29.76 6.93 3.10
C GLY A 267 30.03 5.84 4.14
N LYS A 268 29.70 6.07 5.40
CA LYS A 268 29.82 5.07 6.46
C LYS A 268 28.92 3.85 6.20
N VAL A 269 27.73 4.09 5.63
CA VAL A 269 26.77 3.09 5.17
C VAL A 269 26.33 3.45 3.75
N PRO A 270 27.01 2.92 2.71
CA PRO A 270 26.85 3.39 1.32
C PRO A 270 25.63 2.87 0.60
N MET A 271 24.85 2.00 1.23
CA MET A 271 23.61 1.45 0.68
C MET A 271 22.52 1.37 1.78
N PHE A 272 21.27 1.56 1.37
CA PHE A 272 20.09 1.31 2.22
C PHE A 272 18.86 1.11 1.35
N ILE A 273 17.76 0.62 1.94
CA ILE A 273 16.46 0.44 1.26
C ILE A 273 15.49 1.46 1.83
N SER A 274 14.86 2.28 0.96
CA SER A 274 13.84 3.24 1.39
C SER A 274 12.98 3.75 0.24
N GLY A 275 12.05 4.65 0.58
CA GLY A 275 11.10 5.27 -0.34
C GLY A 275 11.58 6.60 -0.95
N PRO A 276 10.74 7.24 -1.80
CA PRO A 276 11.12 8.42 -2.59
C PRO A 276 11.45 9.66 -1.76
N TRP A 277 10.88 9.83 -0.58
CA TRP A 277 11.18 10.96 0.32
C TRP A 277 12.66 11.05 0.73
N MET A 278 13.37 9.93 0.67
CA MET A 278 14.79 9.89 1.01
C MET A 278 15.67 10.61 0.00
N MET A 279 15.21 10.84 -1.23
CA MET A 279 16.00 11.59 -2.23
C MET A 279 16.35 12.98 -1.70
N SER A 280 15.35 13.76 -1.31
CA SER A 280 15.58 15.10 -0.76
C SER A 280 16.33 15.09 0.58
N ALA A 281 16.05 14.09 1.43
CA ALA A 281 16.66 13.96 2.74
C ALA A 281 18.18 13.68 2.65
N VAL A 282 18.60 12.74 1.80
CA VAL A 282 20.03 12.44 1.61
C VAL A 282 20.77 13.56 0.87
N GLU A 283 20.12 14.23 -0.09
CA GLU A 283 20.68 15.39 -0.77
C GLU A 283 20.95 16.51 0.23
N LYS A 284 20.00 16.83 1.10
CA LYS A 284 20.17 17.82 2.17
C LYS A 284 21.30 17.44 3.10
N ALA A 285 21.36 16.19 3.57
CA ALA A 285 22.42 15.69 4.45
C ALA A 285 23.79 15.72 3.77
N GLY A 286 23.85 15.51 2.47
CA GLY A 286 25.07 15.51 1.66
C GLY A 286 25.56 16.90 1.19
N GLY A 287 24.85 17.99 1.58
CA GLY A 287 25.23 19.36 1.21
C GLY A 287 24.50 19.92 -0.02
N GLY A 288 23.34 19.38 -0.33
CA GLY A 288 22.42 19.87 -1.37
C GLY A 288 22.69 19.27 -2.75
N ASN A 289 22.34 20.02 -3.81
CA ASN A 289 22.32 19.53 -5.19
C ASN A 289 23.62 18.85 -5.68
N LYS A 290 24.78 19.22 -5.14
CA LYS A 290 26.07 18.58 -5.48
C LYS A 290 26.15 17.12 -5.05
N PHE A 291 25.27 16.69 -4.16
CA PHE A 291 25.21 15.30 -3.71
C PHE A 291 24.34 14.43 -4.63
N LYS A 292 23.45 15.05 -5.42
CA LYS A 292 22.54 14.35 -6.33
C LYS A 292 23.24 13.39 -7.29
N ASP A 293 24.44 13.74 -7.73
CA ASP A 293 25.26 12.94 -8.68
C ASP A 293 26.13 11.87 -7.97
N LYS A 294 26.16 11.87 -6.62
CA LYS A 294 26.95 10.90 -5.85
C LYS A 294 26.21 9.64 -5.49
N TYR A 295 24.92 9.56 -5.78
CA TYR A 295 24.11 8.37 -5.51
C TYR A 295 23.15 8.10 -6.66
N ASP A 296 22.71 6.86 -6.71
CA ASP A 296 21.63 6.43 -7.60
C ASP A 296 20.75 5.39 -6.88
N VAL A 297 19.72 4.93 -7.55
CA VAL A 297 18.78 3.94 -7.04
C VAL A 297 18.60 2.80 -8.03
N PHE A 298 18.30 1.60 -7.55
CA PHE A 298 17.89 0.48 -8.39
C PHE A 298 16.80 -0.35 -7.72
N GLN A 299 16.09 -1.11 -8.53
CA GLN A 299 14.99 -1.97 -8.07
C GLN A 299 15.49 -2.98 -7.04
N ILE A 300 14.61 -3.43 -6.14
CA ILE A 300 14.92 -4.57 -5.26
C ILE A 300 15.31 -5.75 -6.12
N PRO A 301 16.53 -6.31 -5.94
CA PRO A 301 16.98 -7.42 -6.75
C PRO A 301 16.13 -8.66 -6.65
N ALA A 302 16.05 -9.41 -7.73
CA ALA A 302 15.20 -10.58 -7.86
C ALA A 302 15.79 -11.83 -7.18
N ASP A 303 14.92 -12.66 -6.64
CA ASP A 303 15.12 -14.11 -6.58
C ASP A 303 14.40 -14.76 -7.76
N LYS A 304 13.07 -14.87 -7.70
CA LYS A 304 12.23 -15.25 -8.85
C LYS A 304 11.81 -14.04 -9.68
N MET A 305 11.57 -12.92 -9.01
CA MET A 305 11.16 -11.65 -9.61
C MET A 305 11.62 -10.46 -8.76
N SER A 306 11.80 -9.29 -9.37
CA SER A 306 11.92 -8.06 -8.59
C SER A 306 10.56 -7.71 -8.00
N SER A 307 10.50 -7.51 -6.71
CA SER A 307 9.28 -7.08 -6.01
C SER A 307 9.61 -6.15 -4.85
N SER A 308 8.66 -5.34 -4.46
CA SER A 308 8.79 -4.42 -3.33
C SER A 308 7.45 -4.25 -2.63
N PHE A 309 7.46 -3.56 -1.51
CA PHE A 309 6.27 -3.12 -0.80
C PHE A 309 5.60 -1.95 -1.54
N VAL A 310 4.28 -1.96 -1.66
CA VAL A 310 3.49 -0.79 -2.01
C VAL A 310 2.80 -0.24 -0.78
N GLY A 311 3.14 0.98 -0.45
CA GLY A 311 2.52 1.77 0.62
C GLY A 311 1.88 3.03 0.05
N GLY A 312 1.68 4.01 0.91
CA GLY A 312 1.00 5.27 0.62
C GLY A 312 -0.32 5.37 1.34
N SER A 313 -1.28 6.06 0.74
CA SER A 313 -2.61 6.23 1.33
C SER A 313 -3.72 6.13 0.32
N ASN A 314 -4.87 5.71 0.80
CA ASN A 314 -6.12 5.68 0.06
C ASN A 314 -7.02 6.83 0.49
N LEU A 315 -7.88 7.29 -0.41
CA LEU A 315 -9.03 8.13 -0.07
C LEU A 315 -10.25 7.24 0.09
N ALA A 316 -10.87 7.30 1.24
CA ALA A 316 -12.10 6.57 1.55
C ALA A 316 -13.22 7.54 1.93
N VAL A 317 -14.46 7.18 1.60
CA VAL A 317 -15.67 7.90 2.00
C VAL A 317 -16.36 7.11 3.10
N PHE A 318 -16.77 7.78 4.17
CA PHE A 318 -17.48 7.12 5.26
C PHE A 318 -18.98 6.94 4.94
N LYS A 319 -19.56 5.81 5.33
CA LYS A 319 -20.98 5.47 5.08
C LYS A 319 -21.97 6.46 5.66
N ASN A 320 -21.66 7.05 6.83
CA ASN A 320 -22.54 7.96 7.55
C ASN A 320 -22.55 9.39 7.00
N THR A 321 -21.77 9.67 5.94
CA THR A 321 -21.75 10.99 5.29
C THR A 321 -23.12 11.37 4.72
N LYS A 322 -23.49 12.63 4.89
CA LYS A 322 -24.66 13.23 4.24
C LYS A 322 -24.32 13.85 2.87
N ASN A 323 -23.03 13.92 2.54
CA ASN A 323 -22.49 14.56 1.34
C ASN A 323 -21.87 13.54 0.38
N ARG A 324 -22.33 12.28 0.39
CA ARG A 324 -21.73 11.12 -0.31
C ARG A 324 -21.30 11.43 -1.74
N ASP A 325 -22.21 11.96 -2.55
CA ASP A 325 -21.91 12.21 -3.96
C ASP A 325 -20.86 13.30 -4.15
N SER A 326 -20.90 14.35 -3.36
CA SER A 326 -19.89 15.42 -3.37
C SER A 326 -18.54 14.92 -2.86
N ALA A 327 -18.53 14.07 -1.84
CA ALA A 327 -17.33 13.41 -1.33
C ALA A 327 -16.65 12.54 -2.41
N TRP A 328 -17.41 11.67 -3.10
CA TRP A 328 -16.86 10.86 -4.19
C TRP A 328 -16.41 11.67 -5.40
N LYS A 329 -17.05 12.79 -5.71
CA LYS A 329 -16.58 13.71 -6.75
C LYS A 329 -15.26 14.36 -6.39
N PHE A 330 -15.06 14.73 -5.13
CA PHE A 330 -13.79 15.25 -4.64
C PHE A 330 -12.70 14.18 -4.72
N VAL A 331 -12.99 12.95 -4.28
CA VAL A 331 -12.08 11.80 -4.39
C VAL A 331 -11.71 11.52 -5.85
N GLN A 332 -12.70 11.51 -6.76
CA GLN A 332 -12.47 11.31 -8.20
C GLN A 332 -11.59 12.41 -8.80
N TRP A 333 -11.82 13.67 -8.40
CA TRP A 333 -11.01 14.80 -8.87
C TRP A 333 -9.56 14.71 -8.35
N LEU A 334 -9.35 14.28 -7.10
CA LEU A 334 -8.01 14.02 -6.56
C LEU A 334 -7.30 12.86 -7.27
N SER A 335 -8.03 12.00 -7.95
CA SER A 335 -7.51 10.87 -8.75
C SER A 335 -7.33 11.22 -10.22
N ASP A 336 -7.60 12.45 -10.65
CA ASP A 336 -7.28 12.90 -12.01
C ASP A 336 -5.76 12.96 -12.20
N PRO A 337 -5.20 12.46 -13.32
CA PRO A 337 -3.76 12.45 -13.55
C PRO A 337 -3.08 13.82 -13.38
N LYS A 338 -3.70 14.88 -13.86
CA LYS A 338 -3.14 16.24 -13.76
C LYS A 338 -3.18 16.74 -12.32
N THR A 339 -4.23 16.42 -11.58
CA THR A 339 -4.35 16.74 -10.16
C THR A 339 -3.28 16.01 -9.35
N GLN A 340 -3.02 14.75 -9.68
CA GLN A 340 -1.96 13.98 -9.02
C GLN A 340 -0.54 14.48 -9.33
N VAL A 341 -0.26 14.91 -10.57
CA VAL A 341 1.02 15.56 -10.91
C VAL A 341 1.19 16.86 -10.12
N LYS A 342 0.12 17.67 -10.03
CA LYS A 342 0.16 18.88 -9.22
C LYS A 342 0.39 18.57 -7.75
N TRP A 343 -0.29 17.55 -7.22
CA TRP A 343 -0.09 17.06 -5.86
C TRP A 343 1.35 16.63 -5.62
N TYR A 344 1.95 15.87 -6.53
CA TYR A 344 3.36 15.53 -6.47
C TYR A 344 4.27 16.77 -6.35
N GLY A 345 4.02 17.81 -7.14
CA GLY A 345 4.77 19.07 -7.06
C GLY A 345 4.65 19.80 -5.71
N MET A 346 3.58 19.55 -4.94
CA MET A 346 3.34 20.17 -3.63
C MET A 346 3.84 19.32 -2.46
N SER A 347 3.74 17.98 -2.57
CA SER A 347 3.95 17.04 -1.46
C SER A 347 5.15 16.11 -1.65
N THR A 348 5.60 15.92 -2.89
CA THR A 348 6.52 14.86 -3.33
C THR A 348 5.94 13.44 -3.23
N ASP A 349 4.64 13.28 -2.95
CA ASP A 349 3.95 12.01 -2.96
C ASP A 349 3.77 11.50 -4.38
N LEU A 350 4.17 10.26 -4.64
CA LEU A 350 4.15 9.71 -6.00
C LEU A 350 2.71 9.42 -6.46
N PRO A 351 2.36 9.76 -7.71
CA PRO A 351 1.04 9.49 -8.25
C PRO A 351 0.66 8.01 -8.22
N SER A 352 -0.57 7.71 -7.80
CA SER A 352 -1.14 6.36 -7.85
C SER A 352 -1.69 5.99 -9.23
N VAL A 353 -1.96 6.99 -10.08
CA VAL A 353 -2.50 6.82 -11.43
C VAL A 353 -1.37 6.63 -12.43
N LYS A 354 -1.36 5.48 -13.14
CA LYS A 354 -0.31 5.09 -14.09
C LYS A 354 -0.02 6.16 -15.16
N SER A 355 -1.06 6.79 -15.70
CA SER A 355 -0.89 7.79 -16.77
C SER A 355 -0.23 9.10 -16.31
N ALA A 356 -0.30 9.44 -15.03
CA ALA A 356 0.40 10.61 -14.48
C ALA A 356 1.94 10.50 -14.62
N TRP A 357 2.48 9.28 -14.66
CA TRP A 357 3.91 9.02 -14.82
C TRP A 357 4.46 9.32 -16.21
N GLN A 358 3.60 9.70 -17.16
CA GLN A 358 4.03 10.21 -18.47
C GLN A 358 4.33 11.72 -18.44
N ASP A 359 4.02 12.40 -17.34
CA ASP A 359 4.25 13.84 -17.22
C ASP A 359 5.76 14.16 -17.13
N PRO A 360 6.25 15.21 -17.81
CA PRO A 360 7.65 15.65 -17.74
C PRO A 360 8.16 15.91 -16.32
N ALA A 361 7.31 16.32 -15.40
CA ALA A 361 7.70 16.53 -13.99
C ALA A 361 8.20 15.27 -13.30
N LEU A 362 7.74 14.10 -13.76
CA LEU A 362 8.15 12.79 -13.22
C LEU A 362 9.20 12.11 -14.11
N THR A 363 9.09 12.24 -15.43
CA THR A 363 10.01 11.56 -16.37
C THR A 363 11.38 12.24 -16.46
N ALA A 364 11.51 13.51 -16.09
CA ALA A 364 12.77 14.22 -16.10
C ALA A 364 13.79 13.70 -15.06
N ASP A 365 13.33 13.15 -13.95
CA ASP A 365 14.20 12.54 -12.94
C ASP A 365 14.32 11.02 -13.16
N LYS A 366 15.50 10.57 -13.59
CA LYS A 366 15.77 9.15 -13.86
C LYS A 366 15.57 8.26 -12.64
N LYS A 367 15.79 8.77 -11.43
CA LYS A 367 15.57 8.02 -10.19
C LYS A 367 14.08 7.77 -9.96
N LEU A 368 13.23 8.76 -10.26
CA LEU A 368 11.77 8.59 -10.21
C LEU A 368 11.27 7.52 -11.19
N ALA A 369 11.86 7.45 -12.38
CA ALA A 369 11.51 6.40 -13.36
C ALA A 369 11.75 4.98 -12.81
N VAL A 370 12.77 4.79 -11.95
CA VAL A 370 13.03 3.50 -11.29
C VAL A 370 11.93 3.17 -10.27
N PHE A 371 11.44 4.19 -9.53
CA PHE A 371 10.27 4.01 -8.64
C PHE A 371 9.02 3.59 -9.41
N GLY A 372 8.73 4.27 -10.53
CA GLY A 372 7.61 3.91 -11.41
C GLY A 372 7.68 2.47 -11.89
N LYS A 373 8.86 2.03 -12.31
CA LYS A 373 9.09 0.65 -12.73
C LYS A 373 8.94 -0.36 -11.60
N GLN A 374 9.40 -0.03 -10.37
CA GLN A 374 9.22 -0.92 -9.21
C GLN A 374 7.76 -1.05 -8.81
N LEU A 375 6.95 0.00 -8.96
CA LEU A 375 5.53 -0.02 -8.66
C LEU A 375 4.75 -1.02 -9.52
N GLU A 376 5.22 -1.34 -10.72
CA GLU A 376 4.59 -2.35 -11.59
C GLU A 376 4.58 -3.75 -10.97
N THR A 377 5.55 -4.03 -10.08
CA THR A 377 5.72 -5.34 -9.41
C THR A 377 5.63 -5.26 -7.88
N ALA A 378 5.28 -4.10 -7.33
CA ALA A 378 5.12 -3.93 -5.91
C ALA A 378 3.86 -4.66 -5.39
N GLN A 379 4.00 -5.26 -4.21
CA GLN A 379 2.96 -6.05 -3.57
C GLN A 379 2.38 -5.32 -2.35
N ALA A 380 1.07 -5.47 -2.16
CA ALA A 380 0.39 -5.05 -0.95
C ALA A 380 0.38 -6.17 0.09
N PRO A 381 0.40 -5.83 1.39
CA PRO A 381 0.06 -6.80 2.42
C PRO A 381 -1.41 -7.22 2.29
N PRO A 382 -1.81 -8.35 2.90
CA PRO A 382 -3.23 -8.72 2.97
C PRO A 382 -4.06 -7.65 3.66
N SER A 383 -5.22 -7.32 3.08
CA SER A 383 -6.16 -6.33 3.66
C SER A 383 -7.02 -6.95 4.76
N PHE A 384 -6.42 -7.70 5.67
CA PHE A 384 -7.12 -8.30 6.80
C PHE A 384 -7.32 -7.30 7.94
N PRO A 385 -8.47 -7.28 8.62
CA PRO A 385 -8.70 -6.40 9.77
C PRO A 385 -7.64 -6.52 10.88
N THR A 386 -7.02 -7.68 11.03
CA THR A 386 -6.04 -7.98 12.07
C THR A 386 -4.57 -7.81 11.62
N TRP A 387 -4.32 -7.28 10.41
CA TRP A 387 -2.97 -7.18 9.86
C TRP A 387 -1.98 -6.47 10.79
N GLU A 388 -2.32 -5.29 11.29
CA GLU A 388 -1.44 -4.49 12.16
C GLU A 388 -1.09 -5.24 13.46
N GLN A 389 -2.06 -5.97 14.02
CA GLN A 389 -1.84 -6.77 15.21
C GLN A 389 -0.87 -7.94 14.95
N VAL A 390 -1.03 -8.62 13.81
CA VAL A 390 -0.20 -9.77 13.44
C VAL A 390 1.23 -9.35 13.10
N VAL A 391 1.43 -8.25 12.36
CA VAL A 391 2.78 -7.80 11.97
C VAL A 391 3.58 -7.25 13.15
N THR A 392 2.94 -6.80 14.22
CA THR A 392 3.63 -6.47 15.48
C THR A 392 4.36 -7.70 16.04
N SER A 393 3.75 -8.88 15.95
CA SER A 393 4.40 -10.13 16.32
C SER A 393 5.55 -10.49 15.39
N PHE A 394 5.35 -10.30 14.09
CA PHE A 394 6.40 -10.50 13.09
C PHE A 394 7.62 -9.60 13.39
N ASP A 395 7.40 -8.31 13.58
CA ASP A 395 8.47 -7.35 13.90
C ASP A 395 9.27 -7.75 15.15
N THR A 396 8.56 -8.21 16.20
CA THR A 396 9.17 -8.67 17.44
C THR A 396 10.07 -9.90 17.23
N GLU A 397 9.61 -10.89 16.46
CA GLU A 397 10.40 -12.09 16.18
C GLU A 397 11.56 -11.78 15.22
N MET A 398 11.36 -10.90 14.24
CA MET A 398 12.43 -10.50 13.32
C MET A 398 13.55 -9.73 14.03
N GLU A 399 13.24 -8.96 15.06
CA GLU A 399 14.27 -8.32 15.90
C GLU A 399 15.15 -9.35 16.60
N LYS A 400 14.59 -10.45 17.10
CA LYS A 400 15.38 -11.55 17.67
C LYS A 400 16.25 -12.23 16.61
N VAL A 401 15.69 -12.49 15.42
CA VAL A 401 16.39 -13.10 14.29
C VAL A 401 17.61 -12.27 13.88
N THR A 402 17.48 -10.96 13.75
CA THR A 402 18.54 -10.07 13.27
C THR A 402 19.56 -9.71 14.34
N LYS A 403 19.11 -9.34 15.54
CA LYS A 403 19.98 -8.85 16.63
C LYS A 403 20.64 -9.97 17.41
N THR A 404 19.91 -11.04 17.71
CA THR A 404 20.42 -12.14 18.57
C THR A 404 20.85 -13.37 17.79
N GLY A 405 20.51 -13.47 16.49
CA GLY A 405 20.79 -14.66 15.67
C GLY A 405 19.82 -15.82 15.93
N ALA A 406 18.62 -15.54 16.44
CA ALA A 406 17.59 -16.56 16.64
C ALA A 406 17.29 -17.30 15.31
N ASP A 407 16.88 -18.57 15.42
CA ASP A 407 16.56 -19.41 14.27
C ASP A 407 15.34 -18.88 13.51
N PRO A 408 15.46 -18.52 12.23
CA PRO A 408 14.37 -17.99 11.43
C PRO A 408 13.16 -18.92 11.34
N ALA A 409 13.38 -20.24 11.26
CA ALA A 409 12.27 -21.20 11.15
C ALA A 409 11.46 -21.27 12.45
N ALA A 410 12.11 -21.22 13.61
CA ALA A 410 11.43 -21.18 14.91
C ALA A 410 10.68 -19.85 15.11
N ALA A 411 11.29 -18.72 14.73
CA ALA A 411 10.67 -17.41 14.78
C ALA A 411 9.40 -17.34 13.92
N LEU A 412 9.47 -17.77 12.65
CA LEU A 412 8.32 -17.75 11.75
C LEU A 412 7.19 -18.68 12.19
N LYS A 413 7.51 -19.85 12.77
CA LYS A 413 6.49 -20.72 13.40
C LYS A 413 5.80 -20.03 14.58
N THR A 414 6.52 -19.22 15.35
CA THR A 414 5.93 -18.43 16.45
C THR A 414 4.98 -17.38 15.89
N VAL A 415 5.40 -16.64 14.85
CA VAL A 415 4.55 -15.67 14.15
C VAL A 415 3.30 -16.35 13.59
N GLN A 416 3.46 -17.49 12.88
CA GLN A 416 2.32 -18.21 12.31
C GLN A 416 1.32 -18.66 13.38
N LYS A 417 1.80 -19.22 14.48
CA LYS A 417 0.95 -19.61 15.60
C LYS A 417 0.16 -18.44 16.20
N GLN A 418 0.79 -17.27 16.31
CA GLN A 418 0.12 -16.06 16.79
C GLN A 418 -0.90 -15.56 15.77
N ALA A 419 -0.54 -15.56 14.48
CA ALA A 419 -1.44 -15.21 13.40
C ALA A 419 -2.68 -16.13 13.33
N ASP A 420 -2.49 -17.45 13.51
CA ASP A 420 -3.58 -18.42 13.57
C ASP A 420 -4.49 -18.19 14.79
N SER A 421 -3.92 -17.79 15.94
CA SER A 421 -4.67 -17.48 17.16
C SER A 421 -5.48 -16.19 17.06
N ILE A 422 -4.93 -15.16 16.38
CA ILE A 422 -5.60 -13.87 16.15
C ILE A 422 -6.67 -14.03 15.06
N GLY A 423 -6.39 -14.83 14.04
CA GLY A 423 -7.21 -14.96 12.83
C GLY A 423 -7.13 -13.74 11.91
N THR A 424 -7.86 -13.80 10.79
CA THR A 424 -7.88 -12.71 9.80
C THR A 424 -8.85 -11.58 10.15
N GLY A 425 -9.76 -11.80 11.10
CA GLY A 425 -10.80 -10.83 11.46
C GLY A 425 -12.00 -10.80 10.49
N ASN A 426 -12.04 -11.74 9.53
CA ASN A 426 -13.13 -11.91 8.56
C ASN A 426 -14.11 -13.01 9.00
#